data_15cc08a3d3356f399480cf8ac990a745
#
_entry.id   15cc08a3d3356f399480cf8ac990a745
#
_cell.length_a   1.000
_cell.length_b   1.000
_cell.length_c   1.000
_cell.angle_alpha   90.00
_cell.angle_beta   90.00
_cell.angle_gamma   90.00
#
_symmetry.space_group_name_H-M   'P 1'
#
loop_
_entity.id
_entity.type
_entity.pdbx_description
1 polymer ?
#
loop_
_entity_poly.entity_id
_entity_poly.type
_entity_poly.pdbx_seq_one_letter_code
_entity_poly.pdbx_strand_id
1 'polypeptide(L)'
;MKRICILLLLAVMAAPAEGQAVTGRVVDDESGEALPSASVYAKSLAKGTSTDSDGRFEMAIPEGKTVDLRISYVGYKETTIQIKSGSAPVEVRLQRGTELRDVQVYGARHDFGVKSSQMSAQVLTSQQVKEVPALFGEIDVMKSLQRLPGVQSSGDGTAGIFVRGGNYDQNLITLDGSTLYNGEHLKGFVSAINAEMVDNVVLYKGAFPARYGSRLSSVIDIGVREGDFESYHGSASIGMLSTKVQAEGPIWKGRTSFNVAARASYFDAIVQPLLKSVYDNKKAMEPYAKMNFYDVNAKLVHRFSESDRLSAVFYWGKDVSNSSPTDSETKFESKSGEIRTKKNETKNNWGNLVSSLYWTHTAGDRFLVNVNASFSLYDYRLAQNVSGYYESRKTGQLQRKTEDVSETRYDSKVKDASITADFRFRPVAAHDLRWGVKGSLQQLSPIIHAYSYNYDYTPSKVTRTETDRTIGERQDLLTASIYAEDDWTVAPW
;
A
#
# COMPACT_ATOMS: atom_id res chain seq x y z
N MET A 1 -54.58 -0.54 9.72
CA MET A 1 -54.54 -1.85 9.07
C MET A 1 -54.70 -1.85 7.54
N LYS A 2 -55.27 -0.82 6.89
CA LYS A 2 -55.40 -0.76 5.41
C LYS A 2 -54.16 -0.35 4.60
N ARG A 3 -53.07 0.15 5.24
CA ARG A 3 -51.82 0.56 4.55
C ARG A 3 -50.73 -0.52 4.55
N ILE A 4 -50.87 -1.57 5.34
CA ILE A 4 -49.91 -2.70 5.40
C ILE A 4 -50.24 -3.75 4.34
N CYS A 5 -51.51 -3.88 3.93
CA CYS A 5 -51.88 -4.83 2.87
C CYS A 5 -51.48 -4.40 1.44
N ILE A 6 -51.21 -3.10 1.18
CA ILE A 6 -50.82 -2.61 -0.13
C ILE A 6 -49.30 -2.82 -0.36
N LEU A 7 -48.47 -2.82 0.70
CA LEU A 7 -47.05 -3.10 0.62
C LEU A 7 -46.73 -4.61 0.48
N LEU A 8 -47.63 -5.47 0.91
CA LEU A 8 -47.49 -6.94 0.71
C LEU A 8 -47.99 -7.40 -0.66
N LEU A 9 -48.83 -6.63 -1.36
CA LEU A 9 -49.29 -6.98 -2.71
C LEU A 9 -48.30 -6.55 -3.83
N LEU A 10 -47.37 -5.62 -3.56
CA LEU A 10 -46.32 -5.21 -4.50
C LEU A 10 -45.08 -6.10 -4.44
N ALA A 11 -44.97 -6.98 -3.46
CA ALA A 11 -43.84 -7.92 -3.33
C ALA A 11 -43.99 -9.25 -4.10
N VAL A 12 -45.14 -9.46 -4.76
CA VAL A 12 -45.46 -10.76 -5.41
C VAL A 12 -45.31 -10.75 -6.93
N MET A 13 -44.85 -9.66 -7.53
CA MET A 13 -44.71 -9.55 -9.01
C MET A 13 -43.24 -9.45 -9.48
N ALA A 14 -42.26 -9.96 -8.75
CA ALA A 14 -40.95 -10.21 -9.29
C ALA A 14 -40.77 -11.74 -9.50
N ALA A 15 -41.46 -12.26 -10.50
CA ALA A 15 -41.09 -13.58 -11.02
C ALA A 15 -39.65 -13.46 -11.57
N PRO A 16 -38.71 -14.31 -11.14
CA PRO A 16 -37.41 -14.36 -11.79
C PRO A 16 -37.67 -14.77 -13.25
N ALA A 17 -37.20 -13.96 -14.21
CA ALA A 17 -37.15 -14.38 -15.59
C ALA A 17 -36.26 -15.62 -15.65
N GLU A 18 -36.85 -16.81 -15.81
CA GLU A 18 -36.11 -18.07 -16.03
C GLU A 18 -35.28 -17.90 -17.29
N GLY A 19 -33.98 -17.63 -17.11
CA GLY A 19 -33.02 -17.64 -18.21
C GLY A 19 -32.70 -19.10 -18.55
N GLN A 20 -32.68 -19.42 -19.82
CA GLN A 20 -32.27 -20.75 -20.30
C GLN A 20 -30.74 -20.88 -20.16
N ALA A 21 -30.27 -21.95 -19.52
CA ALA A 21 -28.86 -22.19 -19.33
C ALA A 21 -28.19 -22.53 -20.67
N VAL A 22 -27.12 -21.79 -20.99
CA VAL A 22 -26.22 -22.10 -22.07
C VAL A 22 -24.98 -22.75 -21.48
N THR A 23 -24.59 -23.87 -22.03
CA THR A 23 -23.41 -24.65 -21.60
C THR A 23 -22.37 -24.70 -22.69
N GLY A 24 -21.11 -24.78 -22.31
CA GLY A 24 -20.00 -24.94 -23.24
C GLY A 24 -18.75 -25.49 -22.57
N ARG A 25 -17.71 -25.70 -23.38
CA ARG A 25 -16.41 -26.18 -22.94
C ARG A 25 -15.31 -25.35 -23.58
N VAL A 26 -14.32 -24.97 -22.82
CA VAL A 26 -13.15 -24.21 -23.29
C VAL A 26 -11.93 -25.12 -23.27
N VAL A 27 -11.25 -25.23 -24.41
CA VAL A 27 -10.09 -26.12 -24.60
C VAL A 27 -8.95 -25.39 -25.31
N ASP A 28 -7.74 -25.90 -25.15
CA ASP A 28 -6.56 -25.49 -25.92
C ASP A 28 -6.70 -25.93 -27.38
N ASP A 29 -6.45 -25.05 -28.34
CA ASP A 29 -6.63 -25.31 -29.77
C ASP A 29 -5.62 -26.32 -30.32
N GLU A 30 -4.41 -26.40 -29.73
CA GLU A 30 -3.36 -27.33 -30.18
C GLU A 30 -3.43 -28.70 -29.49
N SER A 31 -3.59 -28.69 -28.15
CA SER A 31 -3.58 -29.95 -27.37
C SER A 31 -4.95 -30.56 -27.13
N GLY A 32 -6.04 -29.78 -27.27
CA GLY A 32 -7.39 -30.21 -26.90
C GLY A 32 -7.61 -30.35 -25.40
N GLU A 33 -6.63 -30.00 -24.56
CA GLU A 33 -6.75 -30.05 -23.11
C GLU A 33 -7.79 -29.04 -22.61
N ALA A 34 -8.53 -29.44 -21.57
CA ALA A 34 -9.47 -28.56 -20.90
C ALA A 34 -8.75 -27.37 -20.25
N LEU A 35 -9.34 -26.16 -20.33
CA LEU A 35 -8.81 -24.96 -19.70
C LEU A 35 -9.67 -24.61 -18.47
N PRO A 36 -9.29 -25.07 -17.27
CA PRO A 36 -10.02 -24.78 -16.04
C PRO A 36 -9.82 -23.32 -15.62
N SER A 37 -10.86 -22.73 -15.00
CA SER A 37 -10.85 -21.32 -14.56
C SER A 37 -10.72 -20.30 -15.70
N ALA A 38 -11.04 -20.67 -16.94
CA ALA A 38 -11.18 -19.69 -18.01
C ALA A 38 -12.38 -18.78 -17.73
N SER A 39 -12.19 -17.47 -17.89
CA SER A 39 -13.24 -16.48 -17.68
C SER A 39 -14.18 -16.43 -18.88
N VAL A 40 -15.47 -16.52 -18.64
CA VAL A 40 -16.55 -16.38 -19.64
C VAL A 40 -17.42 -15.21 -19.21
N TYR A 41 -17.46 -14.15 -19.98
CA TYR A 41 -18.14 -12.91 -19.63
C TYR A 41 -19.09 -12.42 -20.74
N ALA A 42 -20.34 -12.16 -20.35
CA ALA A 42 -21.36 -11.58 -21.23
C ALA A 42 -21.51 -10.08 -20.94
N LYS A 43 -20.89 -9.21 -21.74
CA LYS A 43 -20.88 -7.74 -21.52
C LYS A 43 -22.31 -7.16 -21.50
N SER A 44 -23.17 -7.63 -22.38
CA SER A 44 -24.56 -7.15 -22.50
C SER A 44 -25.45 -7.50 -21.30
N LEU A 45 -25.06 -8.48 -20.50
CA LEU A 45 -25.80 -8.93 -19.32
C LEU A 45 -25.09 -8.55 -18.02
N ALA A 46 -23.88 -7.99 -18.09
CA ALA A 46 -22.98 -7.75 -16.95
C ALA A 46 -22.81 -8.98 -16.05
N LYS A 47 -22.82 -10.18 -16.67
CA LYS A 47 -22.68 -11.48 -15.95
C LYS A 47 -21.46 -12.23 -16.45
N GLY A 48 -20.76 -12.90 -15.54
CA GLY A 48 -19.61 -13.75 -15.82
C GLY A 48 -19.68 -15.07 -15.05
N THR A 49 -19.01 -16.08 -15.60
CA THR A 49 -18.74 -17.37 -14.95
C THR A 49 -17.32 -17.80 -15.27
N SER A 50 -16.82 -18.84 -14.62
CA SER A 50 -15.55 -19.49 -14.94
C SER A 50 -15.74 -20.94 -15.26
N THR A 51 -14.83 -21.51 -16.04
CA THR A 51 -14.86 -22.96 -16.35
C THR A 51 -14.45 -23.80 -15.14
N ASP A 52 -15.03 -24.99 -15.02
CA ASP A 52 -14.68 -25.99 -14.02
C ASP A 52 -13.37 -26.75 -14.37
N SER A 53 -13.04 -27.83 -13.62
CA SER A 53 -11.86 -28.67 -13.84
C SER A 53 -11.83 -29.35 -15.21
N ASP A 54 -12.98 -29.56 -15.83
CA ASP A 54 -13.14 -30.19 -17.16
C ASP A 54 -13.26 -29.15 -18.29
N GLY A 55 -13.03 -27.85 -17.95
CA GLY A 55 -13.15 -26.71 -18.87
C GLY A 55 -14.59 -26.37 -19.22
N ARG A 56 -15.60 -26.84 -18.48
CA ARG A 56 -17.01 -26.59 -18.77
C ARG A 56 -17.50 -25.33 -18.07
N PHE A 57 -18.40 -24.63 -18.73
CA PHE A 57 -19.10 -23.49 -18.14
C PHE A 57 -20.60 -23.56 -18.35
N GLU A 58 -21.33 -22.91 -17.48
CA GLU A 58 -22.77 -22.74 -17.56
C GLU A 58 -23.12 -21.29 -17.27
N MET A 59 -24.02 -20.70 -18.09
CA MET A 59 -24.46 -19.31 -17.91
C MET A 59 -25.95 -19.18 -18.30
N ALA A 60 -26.75 -18.59 -17.43
CA ALA A 60 -28.15 -18.30 -17.72
C ALA A 60 -28.29 -17.04 -18.61
N ILE A 61 -28.87 -17.22 -19.80
CA ILE A 61 -29.16 -16.15 -20.78
C ILE A 61 -30.65 -15.98 -20.89
N PRO A 62 -31.19 -14.74 -20.88
CA PRO A 62 -32.63 -14.51 -21.08
C PRO A 62 -33.12 -15.13 -22.38
N GLU A 63 -34.32 -15.75 -22.35
CA GLU A 63 -34.92 -16.44 -23.48
C GLU A 63 -35.00 -15.58 -24.74
N GLY A 64 -34.64 -16.14 -25.88
CA GLY A 64 -34.69 -15.48 -27.19
C GLY A 64 -33.57 -14.46 -27.45
N LYS A 65 -32.69 -14.18 -26.50
CA LYS A 65 -31.56 -13.24 -26.70
C LYS A 65 -30.35 -13.94 -27.28
N THR A 66 -29.64 -13.20 -28.15
CA THR A 66 -28.28 -13.51 -28.59
C THR A 66 -27.33 -12.60 -27.84
N VAL A 67 -26.25 -13.16 -27.26
CA VAL A 67 -25.24 -12.43 -26.48
C VAL A 67 -23.84 -12.75 -26.97
N ASP A 68 -22.96 -11.76 -26.91
CA ASP A 68 -21.55 -11.96 -27.15
C ASP A 68 -20.90 -12.44 -25.85
N LEU A 69 -20.36 -13.67 -25.87
CA LEU A 69 -19.56 -14.21 -24.80
C LEU A 69 -18.09 -13.98 -25.12
N ARG A 70 -17.45 -13.24 -24.25
CA ARG A 70 -16.02 -13.01 -24.26
C ARG A 70 -15.34 -14.06 -23.39
N ILE A 71 -14.50 -14.88 -23.98
CA ILE A 71 -13.79 -15.96 -23.32
C ILE A 71 -12.30 -15.59 -23.27
N SER A 72 -11.74 -15.61 -22.08
CA SER A 72 -10.32 -15.31 -21.88
C SER A 72 -9.70 -16.30 -20.90
N TYR A 73 -8.47 -16.69 -21.19
CA TYR A 73 -7.64 -17.53 -20.33
C TYR A 73 -6.19 -17.05 -20.37
N VAL A 74 -5.48 -17.19 -19.26
CA VAL A 74 -4.08 -16.70 -19.15
C VAL A 74 -3.19 -17.44 -20.14
N GLY A 75 -2.46 -16.66 -20.96
CA GLY A 75 -1.59 -17.21 -22.00
C GLY A 75 -2.29 -17.56 -23.32
N TYR A 76 -3.56 -17.21 -23.48
CA TYR A 76 -4.35 -17.47 -24.69
C TYR A 76 -4.94 -16.18 -25.27
N LYS A 77 -5.15 -16.19 -26.59
CA LYS A 77 -5.87 -15.11 -27.29
C LYS A 77 -7.32 -15.08 -26.84
N GLU A 78 -7.79 -13.90 -26.43
CA GLU A 78 -9.19 -13.70 -26.13
C GLU A 78 -10.05 -13.94 -27.37
N THR A 79 -11.14 -14.70 -27.20
CA THR A 79 -12.06 -15.03 -28.26
C THR A 79 -13.46 -14.58 -27.86
N THR A 80 -14.18 -13.97 -28.80
CA THR A 80 -15.58 -13.60 -28.61
C THR A 80 -16.43 -14.46 -29.53
N ILE A 81 -17.44 -15.11 -28.95
CA ILE A 81 -18.41 -15.92 -29.70
C ILE A 81 -19.81 -15.36 -29.48
N GLN A 82 -20.66 -15.44 -30.50
CA GLN A 82 -22.08 -15.14 -30.37
C GLN A 82 -22.87 -16.42 -30.05
N ILE A 83 -23.65 -16.36 -28.97
CA ILE A 83 -24.45 -17.50 -28.55
C ILE A 83 -25.89 -17.08 -28.29
N LYS A 84 -26.84 -17.89 -28.73
CA LYS A 84 -28.28 -17.68 -28.55
C LYS A 84 -28.79 -18.54 -27.40
N SER A 85 -29.72 -18.03 -26.63
CA SER A 85 -30.42 -18.78 -25.60
C SER A 85 -30.98 -20.08 -26.19
N GLY A 86 -30.72 -21.23 -25.55
CA GLY A 86 -31.13 -22.57 -26.00
C GLY A 86 -30.26 -23.18 -27.10
N SER A 87 -29.10 -22.62 -27.40
CA SER A 87 -28.13 -23.26 -28.32
C SER A 87 -27.58 -24.56 -27.73
N ALA A 88 -27.20 -25.50 -28.62
CA ALA A 88 -26.46 -26.69 -28.20
C ALA A 88 -25.15 -26.32 -27.50
N PRO A 89 -24.59 -27.19 -26.64
CA PRO A 89 -23.30 -26.94 -25.99
C PRO A 89 -22.23 -26.60 -27.00
N VAL A 90 -21.46 -25.53 -26.72
CA VAL A 90 -20.43 -25.00 -27.63
C VAL A 90 -19.04 -25.36 -27.12
N GLU A 91 -18.17 -25.88 -28.01
CA GLU A 91 -16.74 -26.01 -27.74
C GLU A 91 -16.00 -24.78 -28.24
N VAL A 92 -15.30 -24.09 -27.35
CA VAL A 92 -14.50 -22.91 -27.65
C VAL A 92 -13.02 -23.27 -27.57
N ARG A 93 -12.33 -23.15 -28.69
CA ARG A 93 -10.91 -23.41 -28.81
C ARG A 93 -10.15 -22.11 -28.67
N LEU A 94 -9.31 -22.01 -27.66
CA LEU A 94 -8.44 -20.84 -27.45
C LEU A 94 -7.06 -21.14 -28.01
N GLN A 95 -6.57 -20.24 -28.85
CA GLN A 95 -5.19 -20.30 -29.35
C GLN A 95 -4.25 -19.75 -28.30
N ARG A 96 -3.12 -20.43 -28.11
CA ARG A 96 -2.04 -19.88 -27.26
C ARG A 96 -1.59 -18.56 -27.82
N GLY A 97 -1.76 -17.52 -27.05
CA GLY A 97 -1.32 -16.18 -27.41
C GLY A 97 0.18 -16.06 -27.13
N THR A 98 0.96 -15.78 -28.16
CA THR A 98 2.31 -15.23 -28.01
C THR A 98 2.26 -13.74 -27.70
N GLU A 99 1.05 -13.16 -27.63
CA GLU A 99 0.87 -11.76 -27.29
C GLU A 99 1.41 -11.51 -25.89
N LEU A 100 2.47 -10.73 -25.79
CA LEU A 100 2.77 -9.94 -24.62
C LEU A 100 1.66 -8.85 -24.56
N ARG A 101 0.40 -9.25 -24.24
CA ARG A 101 -0.54 -8.26 -23.78
C ARG A 101 0.14 -7.57 -22.61
N ASP A 102 0.01 -6.28 -22.59
CA ASP A 102 0.49 -5.36 -21.55
C ASP A 102 0.36 -6.00 -20.17
N VAL A 103 1.27 -6.91 -19.92
CA VAL A 103 1.52 -7.48 -18.62
C VAL A 103 2.29 -6.36 -17.95
N GLN A 104 1.56 -5.46 -17.32
CA GLN A 104 2.19 -4.55 -16.39
C GLN A 104 3.17 -5.37 -15.57
N VAL A 105 4.43 -4.96 -15.56
CA VAL A 105 5.45 -5.56 -14.71
C VAL A 105 4.99 -5.55 -13.23
N TYR A 106 4.01 -4.71 -12.91
CA TYR A 106 3.40 -4.56 -11.59
C TYR A 106 1.99 -5.17 -11.46
N GLY A 107 1.38 -5.64 -12.53
CA GLY A 107 0.04 -6.25 -12.51
C GLY A 107 -0.03 -7.62 -13.17
N ALA A 108 1.13 -8.21 -13.50
CA ALA A 108 1.15 -9.56 -14.03
C ALA A 108 0.50 -10.50 -13.02
N ARG A 109 -0.58 -11.16 -13.43
CA ARG A 109 -0.94 -12.43 -12.84
C ARG A 109 0.27 -13.34 -13.03
N HIS A 110 1.17 -13.30 -12.07
CA HIS A 110 2.22 -14.28 -11.98
C HIS A 110 1.53 -15.61 -11.70
N ASP A 111 1.62 -16.53 -12.62
CA ASP A 111 1.25 -17.91 -12.40
C ASP A 111 2.26 -18.50 -11.40
N PHE A 112 2.05 -18.24 -10.12
CA PHE A 112 2.83 -18.81 -9.02
C PHE A 112 2.33 -20.23 -8.70
N GLY A 113 1.99 -20.98 -9.74
CA GLY A 113 1.66 -22.40 -9.64
C GLY A 113 2.91 -23.26 -9.47
N VAL A 114 2.69 -24.56 -9.39
CA VAL A 114 3.77 -25.57 -9.29
C VAL A 114 4.79 -25.47 -10.43
N LYS A 115 4.41 -24.86 -11.57
CA LYS A 115 5.25 -24.66 -12.77
C LYS A 115 6.00 -23.31 -12.76
N SER A 116 5.84 -22.46 -11.73
CA SER A 116 6.55 -21.18 -11.67
C SER A 116 7.97 -21.35 -11.14
N SER A 117 8.94 -20.72 -11.79
CA SER A 117 10.32 -20.62 -11.30
C SER A 117 10.43 -19.83 -9.99
N GLN A 118 9.44 -19.01 -9.67
CA GLN A 118 9.40 -18.14 -8.50
C GLN A 118 8.72 -18.81 -7.29
N MET A 119 9.35 -19.83 -6.71
CA MET A 119 8.77 -20.65 -5.64
C MET A 119 8.48 -19.93 -4.32
N SER A 120 9.07 -18.76 -4.08
CA SER A 120 8.91 -17.99 -2.82
C SER A 120 8.01 -16.77 -2.94
N ALA A 121 7.37 -16.57 -4.08
CA ALA A 121 6.48 -15.44 -4.32
C ALA A 121 5.03 -15.80 -3.97
N GLN A 122 4.30 -14.85 -3.40
CA GLN A 122 2.86 -14.93 -3.15
C GLN A 122 2.18 -13.66 -3.62
N VAL A 123 1.06 -13.82 -4.32
CA VAL A 123 0.24 -12.70 -4.78
C VAL A 123 -1.03 -12.63 -3.94
N LEU A 124 -1.33 -11.45 -3.45
CA LEU A 124 -2.64 -11.10 -2.91
C LEU A 124 -3.32 -10.15 -3.88
N THR A 125 -4.49 -10.54 -4.36
CA THR A 125 -5.34 -9.65 -5.15
C THR A 125 -6.02 -8.61 -4.25
N SER A 126 -6.49 -7.50 -4.82
CA SER A 126 -7.28 -6.50 -4.10
C SER A 126 -8.44 -7.11 -3.33
N GLN A 127 -9.11 -8.11 -3.90
CA GLN A 127 -10.21 -8.80 -3.23
C GLN A 127 -9.73 -9.57 -2.00
N GLN A 128 -8.65 -10.34 -2.10
CA GLN A 128 -8.08 -11.09 -0.96
C GLN A 128 -7.60 -10.16 0.15
N VAL A 129 -7.07 -8.98 -0.19
CA VAL A 129 -6.71 -7.96 0.80
C VAL A 129 -7.96 -7.46 1.54
N LYS A 130 -9.07 -7.27 0.83
CA LYS A 130 -10.36 -6.78 1.40
C LYS A 130 -11.10 -7.83 2.22
N GLU A 131 -10.82 -9.11 2.05
CA GLU A 131 -11.41 -10.21 2.84
C GLU A 131 -10.84 -10.31 4.26
N VAL A 132 -9.71 -9.65 4.53
CA VAL A 132 -9.13 -9.61 5.87
C VAL A 132 -9.97 -8.72 6.78
N PRO A 133 -10.33 -9.19 8.00
CA PRO A 133 -11.10 -8.37 8.93
C PRO A 133 -10.47 -7.02 9.18
N ALA A 134 -11.25 -5.97 8.97
CA ALA A 134 -10.83 -4.60 9.16
C ALA A 134 -10.72 -4.28 10.67
N LEU A 135 -9.57 -3.81 11.12
CA LEU A 135 -9.40 -3.31 12.47
C LEU A 135 -9.89 -1.87 12.55
N PHE A 136 -10.90 -1.60 13.38
CA PHE A 136 -11.57 -0.29 13.50
C PHE A 136 -12.09 0.28 12.16
N GLY A 137 -12.46 -0.59 11.23
CA GLY A 137 -12.92 -0.20 9.90
C GLY A 137 -11.81 0.09 8.88
N GLU A 138 -10.52 -0.16 9.23
CA GLU A 138 -9.39 -0.04 8.32
C GLU A 138 -8.98 -1.40 7.75
N ILE A 139 -9.10 -1.54 6.44
CA ILE A 139 -8.53 -2.65 5.68
C ILE A 139 -7.04 -2.35 5.51
N ASP A 140 -6.18 -3.25 5.95
CA ASP A 140 -4.74 -3.04 6.01
C ASP A 140 -3.99 -4.07 5.19
N VAL A 141 -3.26 -3.59 4.18
CA VAL A 141 -2.49 -4.42 3.25
C VAL A 141 -1.37 -5.18 3.96
N MET A 142 -0.65 -4.51 4.87
CA MET A 142 0.47 -5.13 5.59
C MET A 142 -0.03 -6.21 6.55
N LYS A 143 -1.17 -5.99 7.21
CA LYS A 143 -1.82 -7.01 8.06
C LYS A 143 -2.31 -8.22 7.26
N SER A 144 -2.69 -7.99 6.00
CA SER A 144 -3.03 -9.11 5.10
C SER A 144 -1.80 -9.98 4.81
N LEU A 145 -0.64 -9.37 4.63
CA LEU A 145 0.64 -10.08 4.43
C LEU A 145 1.10 -10.83 5.69
N GLN A 146 0.82 -10.31 6.89
CA GLN A 146 1.18 -10.96 8.17
C GLN A 146 0.49 -12.33 8.38
N ARG A 147 -0.58 -12.61 7.64
CA ARG A 147 -1.27 -13.92 7.68
C ARG A 147 -0.58 -14.99 6.84
N LEU A 148 0.38 -14.61 6.02
CA LEU A 148 1.08 -15.55 5.15
C LEU A 148 2.16 -16.33 5.91
N PRO A 149 2.35 -17.63 5.61
CA PRO A 149 3.39 -18.43 6.24
C PRO A 149 4.78 -17.81 6.07
N GLY A 150 5.54 -17.73 7.17
CA GLY A 150 6.90 -17.15 7.19
C GLY A 150 6.94 -15.62 7.26
N VAL A 151 5.81 -14.97 7.53
CA VAL A 151 5.70 -13.54 7.84
C VAL A 151 5.23 -13.39 9.28
N GLN A 152 5.90 -12.54 10.04
CA GLN A 152 5.60 -12.26 11.44
C GLN A 152 5.31 -10.78 11.64
N SER A 153 4.44 -10.46 12.58
CA SER A 153 4.18 -9.10 13.05
C SER A 153 5.25 -8.66 14.06
N SER A 154 5.51 -7.35 14.14
CA SER A 154 6.34 -6.76 15.19
C SER A 154 5.66 -6.72 16.56
N GLY A 155 4.37 -7.00 16.62
CA GLY A 155 3.52 -7.03 17.81
C GLY A 155 2.04 -7.00 17.42
N ASP A 156 1.16 -7.32 18.37
CA ASP A 156 -0.27 -7.33 18.13
C ASP A 156 -0.76 -5.94 17.71
N GLY A 157 -1.43 -5.88 16.57
CA GLY A 157 -2.00 -4.65 16.02
C GLY A 157 -1.03 -3.76 15.23
N THR A 158 0.25 -4.13 15.07
CA THR A 158 1.20 -3.35 14.27
C THR A 158 1.21 -3.76 12.78
N ALA A 159 1.52 -2.82 11.88
CA ALA A 159 1.66 -3.07 10.44
C ALA A 159 3.07 -3.55 10.04
N GLY A 160 4.05 -3.45 10.94
CA GLY A 160 5.42 -3.89 10.69
C GLY A 160 5.52 -5.39 10.44
N ILE A 161 6.35 -5.79 9.49
CA ILE A 161 6.52 -7.20 9.13
C ILE A 161 7.98 -7.64 9.17
N PHE A 162 8.18 -8.88 9.62
CA PHE A 162 9.44 -9.61 9.64
C PHE A 162 9.29 -10.86 8.78
N VAL A 163 10.13 -11.02 7.79
CA VAL A 163 10.02 -12.13 6.84
C VAL A 163 11.20 -13.07 7.01
N ARG A 164 10.92 -14.35 7.31
CA ARG A 164 11.92 -15.41 7.48
C ARG A 164 13.08 -15.05 8.41
N GLY A 165 12.79 -14.35 9.51
CA GLY A 165 13.79 -13.93 10.49
C GLY A 165 14.62 -12.70 10.09
N GLY A 166 14.34 -12.09 8.96
CA GLY A 166 14.92 -10.81 8.59
C GLY A 166 14.27 -9.66 9.36
N ASN A 167 14.99 -8.56 9.50
CA ASN A 167 14.52 -7.38 10.21
C ASN A 167 13.53 -6.57 9.37
N TYR A 168 12.71 -5.75 10.01
CA TYR A 168 11.68 -4.93 9.38
C TYR A 168 12.24 -3.96 8.32
N ASP A 169 13.41 -3.37 8.58
CA ASP A 169 14.12 -2.46 7.68
C ASP A 169 14.81 -3.17 6.47
N GLN A 170 14.87 -4.50 6.51
CA GLN A 170 15.44 -5.34 5.46
C GLN A 170 14.44 -5.72 4.36
N ASN A 171 13.20 -5.27 4.47
CA ASN A 171 12.18 -5.45 3.45
C ASN A 171 12.20 -4.29 2.45
N LEU A 172 12.10 -4.58 1.17
CA LEU A 172 11.88 -3.58 0.14
C LEU A 172 10.39 -3.44 -0.09
N ILE A 173 9.85 -2.26 0.13
CA ILE A 173 8.45 -1.95 -0.21
C ILE A 173 8.47 -1.05 -1.44
N THR A 174 7.78 -1.44 -2.50
CA THR A 174 7.63 -0.63 -3.71
C THR A 174 6.17 -0.34 -4.02
N LEU A 175 5.92 0.84 -4.54
CA LEU A 175 4.63 1.29 -5.05
C LEU A 175 4.80 1.60 -6.53
N ASP A 176 4.23 0.75 -7.41
CA ASP A 176 4.50 0.76 -8.86
C ASP A 176 6.02 0.93 -9.16
N GLY A 177 6.88 0.13 -8.48
CA GLY A 177 8.34 0.11 -8.65
C GLY A 177 9.12 1.24 -7.99
N SER A 178 8.46 2.17 -7.33
CA SER A 178 9.10 3.26 -6.58
C SER A 178 9.23 2.90 -5.12
N THR A 179 10.38 3.13 -4.51
CA THR A 179 10.63 2.77 -3.11
C THR A 179 9.75 3.57 -2.15
N LEU A 180 9.05 2.88 -1.25
CA LEU A 180 8.36 3.47 -0.12
C LEU A 180 9.17 3.18 1.16
N TYR A 181 9.77 4.23 1.76
CA TYR A 181 10.72 4.06 2.87
C TYR A 181 10.08 3.71 4.21
N ASN A 182 8.89 4.23 4.48
CA ASN A 182 8.12 3.89 5.67
C ASN A 182 6.68 3.56 5.25
N GLY A 183 6.31 2.31 5.39
CA GLY A 183 4.98 1.81 5.04
C GLY A 183 3.94 1.94 6.14
N GLU A 184 4.15 2.81 7.15
CA GLU A 184 3.34 2.83 8.37
C GLU A 184 2.83 4.21 8.74
N HIS A 185 1.56 4.25 9.21
CA HIS A 185 0.93 5.37 9.90
C HIS A 185 0.69 5.04 11.38
N LEU A 186 0.52 6.08 12.21
CA LEU A 186 0.22 5.96 13.65
C LEU A 186 1.22 5.04 14.37
N LYS A 187 2.53 5.18 14.08
CA LYS A 187 3.60 4.35 14.66
C LYS A 187 3.40 2.84 14.45
N GLY A 188 2.97 2.45 13.27
CA GLY A 188 2.76 1.06 12.89
C GLY A 188 1.36 0.51 13.14
N PHE A 189 0.44 1.30 13.67
CA PHE A 189 -0.92 0.83 13.91
C PHE A 189 -1.71 0.62 12.62
N VAL A 190 -1.43 1.41 11.58
CA VAL A 190 -2.07 1.35 10.25
C VAL A 190 -1.01 1.40 9.18
N SER A 191 -1.21 0.67 8.09
CA SER A 191 -0.37 0.74 6.89
C SER A 191 -0.55 2.08 6.17
N ALA A 192 0.54 2.62 5.64
CA ALA A 192 0.53 3.79 4.76
C ALA A 192 -0.10 3.50 3.39
N ILE A 193 -0.36 2.23 3.09
CA ILE A 193 -0.90 1.79 1.81
C ILE A 193 -2.43 1.80 1.89
N ASN A 194 -3.07 2.62 1.07
CA ASN A 194 -4.52 2.66 0.98
C ASN A 194 -5.03 1.46 0.16
N ALA A 195 -5.74 0.54 0.80
CA ALA A 195 -6.25 -0.68 0.18
C ALA A 195 -7.21 -0.43 -1.01
N GLU A 196 -7.87 0.74 -1.09
CA GLU A 196 -8.74 1.10 -2.21
C GLU A 196 -7.94 1.37 -3.51
N MET A 197 -6.66 1.73 -3.37
CA MET A 197 -5.76 1.99 -4.49
C MET A 197 -4.96 0.77 -4.94
N VAL A 198 -5.04 -0.34 -4.21
CA VAL A 198 -4.26 -1.55 -4.51
C VAL A 198 -4.97 -2.40 -5.56
N ASP A 199 -4.26 -2.77 -6.61
CA ASP A 199 -4.65 -3.79 -7.57
C ASP A 199 -4.22 -5.18 -7.08
N ASN A 200 -2.94 -5.32 -6.78
CA ASN A 200 -2.36 -6.54 -6.23
C ASN A 200 -1.14 -6.23 -5.37
N VAL A 201 -0.72 -7.22 -4.59
CA VAL A 201 0.52 -7.19 -3.80
C VAL A 201 1.27 -8.47 -4.05
N VAL A 202 2.52 -8.35 -4.45
CA VAL A 202 3.43 -9.50 -4.63
C VAL A 202 4.44 -9.49 -3.50
N LEU A 203 4.45 -10.54 -2.68
CA LEU A 203 5.44 -10.75 -1.64
C LEU A 203 6.44 -11.82 -2.08
N TYR A 204 7.69 -11.44 -2.24
CA TYR A 204 8.83 -12.35 -2.42
C TYR A 204 9.50 -12.57 -1.06
N LYS A 205 9.36 -13.76 -0.49
CA LYS A 205 9.89 -14.12 0.85
C LYS A 205 11.35 -14.59 0.85
N GLY A 206 12.17 -14.09 -0.03
CA GLY A 206 13.51 -14.53 -0.36
C GLY A 206 13.56 -15.11 -1.77
N ALA A 207 14.75 -15.36 -2.30
CA ALA A 207 14.97 -15.76 -3.70
C ALA A 207 14.19 -14.85 -4.70
N PHE A 208 14.15 -13.55 -4.39
CA PHE A 208 13.50 -12.58 -5.26
C PHE A 208 14.29 -12.42 -6.57
N PRO A 209 13.61 -12.08 -7.68
CA PRO A 209 14.24 -11.87 -8.98
C PRO A 209 15.40 -10.89 -8.95
N ALA A 210 16.38 -11.08 -9.85
CA ALA A 210 17.62 -10.29 -9.90
C ALA A 210 17.37 -8.78 -10.13
N ARG A 211 16.22 -8.41 -10.71
CA ARG A 211 15.78 -7.02 -10.88
C ARG A 211 15.58 -6.27 -9.56
N TYR A 212 15.31 -6.98 -8.46
CA TYR A 212 15.21 -6.40 -7.14
C TYR A 212 16.54 -6.47 -6.40
N GLY A 213 17.01 -5.34 -5.92
CA GLY A 213 18.22 -5.22 -5.12
C GLY A 213 18.01 -4.42 -3.86
N SER A 214 19.11 -4.09 -3.17
CA SER A 214 19.19 -3.16 -2.03
C SER A 214 18.52 -3.58 -0.71
N ARG A 215 17.95 -4.78 -0.61
CA ARG A 215 17.39 -5.32 0.64
C ARG A 215 17.72 -6.80 0.80
N LEU A 216 17.64 -7.31 2.04
CA LEU A 216 18.18 -8.62 2.41
C LEU A 216 17.10 -9.66 2.74
N SER A 217 15.89 -9.24 3.13
CA SER A 217 14.87 -10.16 3.64
C SER A 217 13.79 -10.46 2.61
N SER A 218 13.05 -9.46 2.18
CA SER A 218 11.92 -9.64 1.27
C SER A 218 11.71 -8.46 0.35
N VAL A 219 10.86 -8.68 -0.67
CA VAL A 219 10.33 -7.62 -1.54
C VAL A 219 8.82 -7.66 -1.48
N ILE A 220 8.22 -6.52 -1.22
CA ILE A 220 6.77 -6.27 -1.24
C ILE A 220 6.51 -5.30 -2.37
N ASP A 221 6.04 -5.82 -3.49
CA ASP A 221 5.76 -5.04 -4.68
C ASP A 221 4.25 -4.80 -4.79
N ILE A 222 3.84 -3.55 -4.73
CA ILE A 222 2.45 -3.12 -4.67
C ILE A 222 2.08 -2.47 -5.98
N GLY A 223 1.19 -3.12 -6.72
CA GLY A 223 0.56 -2.58 -7.91
C GLY A 223 -0.56 -1.63 -7.54
N VAL A 224 -0.50 -0.39 -8.04
CA VAL A 224 -1.55 0.61 -7.87
C VAL A 224 -2.60 0.42 -8.96
N ARG A 225 -3.87 0.36 -8.55
CA ARG A 225 -5.01 0.17 -9.45
C ARG A 225 -5.17 1.35 -10.40
N GLU A 226 -5.38 1.05 -11.66
CA GLU A 226 -5.75 2.04 -12.67
C GLU A 226 -7.20 2.46 -12.52
N GLY A 227 -7.53 3.63 -13.05
CA GLY A 227 -8.92 4.03 -13.20
C GLY A 227 -9.62 3.29 -14.34
N ASP A 228 -10.93 3.20 -14.27
CA ASP A 228 -11.75 2.69 -15.36
C ASP A 228 -11.65 3.63 -16.58
N PHE A 229 -11.47 3.08 -17.78
CA PHE A 229 -11.36 3.84 -19.03
C PHE A 229 -12.72 4.18 -19.66
N GLU A 230 -13.82 3.60 -19.18
CA GLU A 230 -15.14 3.71 -19.78
C GLU A 230 -16.16 4.42 -18.89
N SER A 231 -16.08 4.19 -17.57
CA SER A 231 -17.11 4.60 -16.62
C SER A 231 -16.49 5.27 -15.38
N TYR A 232 -17.26 6.19 -14.77
CA TYR A 232 -16.87 6.79 -13.49
C TYR A 232 -17.36 5.93 -12.33
N HIS A 233 -16.49 5.73 -11.37
CA HIS A 233 -16.80 5.05 -10.11
C HIS A 233 -16.27 5.88 -8.94
N GLY A 234 -16.89 5.71 -7.78
CA GLY A 234 -16.42 6.36 -6.58
C GLY A 234 -16.89 5.65 -5.34
N SER A 235 -16.15 5.78 -4.28
CA SER A 235 -16.49 5.25 -2.97
C SER A 235 -16.17 6.25 -1.88
N ALA A 236 -16.97 6.24 -0.82
CA ALA A 236 -16.70 6.97 0.40
C ALA A 236 -17.00 6.07 1.59
N SER A 237 -16.13 6.07 2.58
CA SER A 237 -16.35 5.31 3.81
C SER A 237 -15.91 6.11 5.04
N ILE A 238 -16.68 5.94 6.12
CA ILE A 238 -16.39 6.53 7.42
C ILE A 238 -16.23 5.37 8.40
N GLY A 239 -15.00 5.15 8.85
CA GLY A 239 -14.66 4.15 9.86
C GLY A 239 -14.52 4.76 11.25
N MET A 240 -14.18 3.97 12.24
CA MET A 240 -13.86 4.49 13.58
C MET A 240 -12.52 5.26 13.61
N LEU A 241 -11.61 4.96 12.70
CA LEU A 241 -10.25 5.49 12.72
C LEU A 241 -10.04 6.61 11.72
N SER A 242 -10.65 6.50 10.54
CA SER A 242 -10.44 7.41 9.42
C SER A 242 -11.67 7.51 8.51
N THR A 243 -11.68 8.57 7.71
CA THR A 243 -12.54 8.73 6.54
C THR A 243 -11.72 8.54 5.29
N LYS A 244 -12.30 7.87 4.30
CA LYS A 244 -11.70 7.61 2.98
C LYS A 244 -12.66 8.06 1.89
N VAL A 245 -12.08 8.59 0.82
CA VAL A 245 -12.80 8.88 -0.43
C VAL A 245 -11.96 8.39 -1.58
N GLN A 246 -12.60 7.87 -2.62
CA GLN A 246 -11.94 7.43 -3.85
C GLN A 246 -12.82 7.78 -5.03
N ALA A 247 -12.22 8.20 -6.12
CA ALA A 247 -12.87 8.46 -7.40
C ALA A 247 -11.99 8.00 -8.54
N GLU A 248 -12.58 7.34 -9.53
CA GLU A 248 -11.90 6.90 -10.74
C GLU A 248 -12.79 7.05 -11.96
N GLY A 249 -12.18 7.09 -13.12
CA GLY A 249 -12.91 7.13 -14.38
C GLY A 249 -12.08 7.65 -15.56
N PRO A 250 -12.71 7.75 -16.73
CA PRO A 250 -12.05 8.25 -17.92
C PRO A 250 -11.92 9.78 -17.89
N ILE A 251 -10.71 10.30 -18.20
CA ILE A 251 -10.53 11.68 -18.67
C ILE A 251 -10.83 11.73 -20.16
N TRP A 252 -10.35 10.71 -20.88
CA TRP A 252 -10.61 10.51 -22.30
C TRP A 252 -10.94 9.05 -22.52
N LYS A 253 -12.22 8.78 -22.82
CA LYS A 253 -12.73 7.39 -22.93
C LYS A 253 -11.86 6.51 -23.81
N GLY A 254 -11.58 5.32 -23.33
CA GLY A 254 -10.74 4.31 -23.96
C GLY A 254 -9.23 4.64 -23.97
N ARG A 255 -8.83 5.89 -23.67
CA ARG A 255 -7.41 6.30 -23.77
C ARG A 255 -6.78 6.77 -22.48
N THR A 256 -7.52 7.56 -21.68
CA THR A 256 -6.94 8.13 -20.46
C THR A 256 -7.85 7.90 -19.29
N SER A 257 -7.34 7.27 -18.24
CA SER A 257 -8.04 7.07 -16.98
C SER A 257 -7.30 7.72 -15.81
N PHE A 258 -8.04 8.04 -14.76
CA PHE A 258 -7.50 8.46 -13.47
C PHE A 258 -8.09 7.63 -12.35
N ASN A 259 -7.34 7.48 -11.27
CA ASN A 259 -7.79 6.96 -9.99
C ASN A 259 -7.16 7.81 -8.88
N VAL A 260 -7.97 8.40 -8.01
CA VAL A 260 -7.52 9.27 -6.92
C VAL A 260 -8.22 8.82 -5.64
N ALA A 261 -7.46 8.69 -4.57
CA ALA A 261 -8.01 8.42 -3.25
C ALA A 261 -7.33 9.31 -2.20
N ALA A 262 -8.11 9.68 -1.19
CA ALA A 262 -7.63 10.40 -0.02
C ALA A 262 -8.14 9.75 1.26
N ARG A 263 -7.32 9.79 2.30
CA ARG A 263 -7.64 9.27 3.62
C ARG A 263 -7.18 10.26 4.69
N ALA A 264 -8.02 10.49 5.69
CA ALA A 264 -7.70 11.32 6.83
C ALA A 264 -8.18 10.67 8.13
N SER A 265 -7.31 10.56 9.11
CA SER A 265 -7.67 10.03 10.42
C SER A 265 -8.17 11.13 11.36
N TYR A 266 -9.01 10.74 12.29
CA TYR A 266 -9.48 11.53 13.43
C TYR A 266 -9.29 10.74 14.73
N PHE A 267 -8.22 10.01 14.81
CA PHE A 267 -7.86 9.15 15.94
C PHE A 267 -7.94 9.91 17.28
N ASP A 268 -7.43 11.13 17.31
CA ASP A 268 -7.47 11.99 18.49
C ASP A 268 -8.89 12.27 19.00
N ALA A 269 -9.83 12.55 18.09
CA ALA A 269 -11.18 12.92 18.47
C ALA A 269 -11.93 11.75 19.15
N ILE A 270 -11.54 10.51 18.85
CA ILE A 270 -12.18 9.31 19.41
C ILE A 270 -11.43 8.80 20.63
N VAL A 271 -10.10 8.67 20.53
CA VAL A 271 -9.31 8.01 21.56
C VAL A 271 -9.06 8.90 22.78
N GLN A 272 -8.89 10.21 22.62
CA GLN A 272 -8.63 11.11 23.74
C GLN A 272 -9.77 11.18 24.77
N PRO A 273 -11.05 11.36 24.37
CA PRO A 273 -12.14 11.35 25.35
C PRO A 273 -12.24 10.05 26.14
N LEU A 274 -11.98 8.91 25.44
CA LEU A 274 -11.97 7.59 26.04
C LEU A 274 -10.86 7.45 27.08
N LEU A 275 -9.65 7.85 26.72
CA LEU A 275 -8.51 7.82 27.62
C LEU A 275 -8.70 8.77 28.81
N LYS A 276 -9.20 9.97 28.60
CA LYS A 276 -9.55 10.90 29.69
C LYS A 276 -10.51 10.26 30.69
N SER A 277 -11.58 9.64 30.22
CA SER A 277 -12.57 8.97 31.06
C SER A 277 -11.98 7.85 31.92
N VAL A 278 -11.02 7.10 31.39
CA VAL A 278 -10.34 6.00 32.11
C VAL A 278 -9.33 6.53 33.12
N TYR A 279 -8.73 7.67 32.87
CA TYR A 279 -7.55 8.15 33.59
C TYR A 279 -7.77 9.36 34.51
N ASP A 280 -8.89 10.08 34.38
CA ASP A 280 -9.27 11.19 35.26
C ASP A 280 -9.35 10.83 36.74
N ASN A 281 -9.41 9.53 37.07
CA ASN A 281 -9.40 9.01 38.44
C ASN A 281 -7.99 8.75 39.01
N LYS A 282 -6.92 8.95 38.23
CA LYS A 282 -5.54 8.74 38.71
C LYS A 282 -4.71 10.00 38.51
N LYS A 283 -4.32 10.64 39.61
CA LYS A 283 -3.50 11.86 39.67
C LYS A 283 -2.08 11.79 39.08
N ALA A 284 -1.76 10.73 38.35
CA ALA A 284 -0.44 10.51 37.78
C ALA A 284 -0.59 9.94 36.37
N MET A 285 -0.84 10.82 35.41
CA MET A 285 -0.82 10.36 34.05
C MET A 285 -0.02 11.22 33.11
N GLU A 286 0.77 10.45 32.33
CA GLU A 286 1.47 11.04 31.20
C GLU A 286 0.47 11.51 30.15
N PRO A 287 0.70 12.67 29.54
CA PRO A 287 -0.10 13.16 28.47
C PRO A 287 0.06 12.24 27.28
N TYR A 288 -1.06 11.77 26.74
CA TYR A 288 -1.01 11.04 25.50
C TYR A 288 -0.82 12.00 24.33
N ALA A 289 0.03 11.60 23.43
CA ALA A 289 0.29 12.34 22.22
C ALA A 289 -0.95 12.38 21.32
N LYS A 290 -1.33 13.57 20.86
CA LYS A 290 -2.29 13.69 19.78
C LYS A 290 -1.70 13.11 18.52
N MET A 291 -2.40 12.19 17.87
CA MET A 291 -1.89 11.48 16.69
C MET A 291 -2.95 11.46 15.59
N ASN A 292 -2.58 11.97 14.43
CA ASN A 292 -3.40 11.87 13.23
C ASN A 292 -2.50 11.62 12.02
N PHE A 293 -3.09 11.05 10.97
CA PHE A 293 -2.46 10.92 9.66
C PHE A 293 -3.41 11.31 8.54
N TYR A 294 -2.84 11.63 7.41
CA TYR A 294 -3.55 11.84 6.16
C TYR A 294 -2.68 11.39 5.00
N ASP A 295 -3.32 10.88 3.96
CA ASP A 295 -2.67 10.51 2.72
C ASP A 295 -3.53 10.81 1.49
N VAL A 296 -2.85 10.97 0.37
CA VAL A 296 -3.41 11.14 -0.96
C VAL A 296 -2.66 10.24 -1.91
N ASN A 297 -3.40 9.51 -2.71
CA ASN A 297 -2.88 8.63 -3.76
C ASN A 297 -3.51 9.06 -5.09
N ALA A 298 -2.75 9.03 -6.16
CA ALA A 298 -3.26 9.26 -7.49
C ALA A 298 -2.51 8.41 -8.53
N LYS A 299 -3.23 7.89 -9.49
CA LYS A 299 -2.68 7.25 -10.69
C LYS A 299 -3.38 7.80 -11.92
N LEU A 300 -2.60 8.18 -12.91
CA LEU A 300 -3.04 8.59 -14.22
C LEU A 300 -2.45 7.65 -15.25
N VAL A 301 -3.24 7.16 -16.18
CA VAL A 301 -2.79 6.27 -17.25
C VAL A 301 -3.25 6.80 -18.58
N HIS A 302 -2.33 6.90 -19.54
CA HIS A 302 -2.60 7.28 -20.90
C HIS A 302 -2.10 6.25 -21.89
N ARG A 303 -2.95 5.79 -22.81
CA ARG A 303 -2.65 4.89 -23.91
C ARG A 303 -2.51 5.73 -25.19
N PHE A 304 -1.28 5.90 -25.65
CA PHE A 304 -1.01 6.58 -26.92
C PHE A 304 -1.42 5.71 -28.10
N SER A 305 -1.15 4.42 -27.99
CA SER A 305 -1.48 3.38 -28.97
C SER A 305 -1.73 2.05 -28.23
N GLU A 306 -1.97 0.98 -28.98
CA GLU A 306 -2.02 -0.37 -28.42
C GLU A 306 -0.65 -0.84 -27.89
N SER A 307 0.43 -0.27 -28.41
CA SER A 307 1.80 -0.61 -28.07
C SER A 307 2.44 0.34 -27.05
N ASP A 308 1.90 1.54 -26.87
CA ASP A 308 2.52 2.59 -26.06
C ASP A 308 1.60 3.10 -24.98
N ARG A 309 2.12 3.06 -23.76
CA ARG A 309 1.41 3.44 -22.55
C ARG A 309 2.30 4.21 -21.59
N LEU A 310 1.76 5.27 -21.00
CA LEU A 310 2.39 6.05 -19.95
C LEU A 310 1.51 6.05 -18.70
N SER A 311 2.10 5.75 -17.56
CA SER A 311 1.45 5.85 -16.25
C SER A 311 2.20 6.85 -15.39
N ALA A 312 1.47 7.67 -14.64
CA ALA A 312 2.01 8.53 -13.60
C ALA A 312 1.40 8.14 -12.26
N VAL A 313 2.23 7.95 -11.25
CA VAL A 313 1.79 7.61 -9.90
C VAL A 313 2.28 8.67 -8.93
N PHE A 314 1.42 9.02 -8.00
CA PHE A 314 1.71 9.95 -6.92
C PHE A 314 1.15 9.41 -5.62
N TYR A 315 1.96 9.44 -4.58
CA TYR A 315 1.59 9.18 -3.19
C TYR A 315 2.17 10.26 -2.29
N TRP A 316 1.38 10.78 -1.40
CA TRP A 316 1.82 11.64 -0.32
C TRP A 316 1.08 11.28 0.96
N GLY A 317 1.84 11.00 2.01
CA GLY A 317 1.30 10.67 3.32
C GLY A 317 2.09 11.33 4.42
N LYS A 318 1.40 11.75 5.48
CA LYS A 318 2.01 12.42 6.62
C LYS A 318 1.33 12.03 7.93
N ASP A 319 2.16 11.83 8.94
CA ASP A 319 1.75 11.65 10.33
C ASP A 319 2.16 12.85 11.17
N VAL A 320 1.30 13.21 12.09
CA VAL A 320 1.53 14.26 13.08
C VAL A 320 1.24 13.69 14.46
N SER A 321 2.25 13.69 15.33
CA SER A 321 2.12 13.26 16.72
C SER A 321 2.70 14.31 17.65
N ASN A 322 1.86 14.97 18.43
CA ASN A 322 2.26 16.04 19.32
C ASN A 322 1.78 15.78 20.75
N SER A 323 2.68 15.89 21.73
CA SER A 323 2.31 16.05 23.12
C SER A 323 2.40 17.53 23.49
N SER A 324 1.37 18.07 24.13
CA SER A 324 1.35 19.48 24.55
C SER A 324 2.08 19.66 25.89
N PRO A 325 2.82 20.76 26.11
CA PRO A 325 3.40 21.08 27.41
C PRO A 325 2.35 21.17 28.53
N THR A 326 1.15 21.60 28.18
CA THR A 326 0.03 21.73 29.14
C THR A 326 -0.44 20.35 29.64
N ASP A 327 -0.34 19.34 28.78
CA ASP A 327 -0.72 17.96 29.12
C ASP A 327 0.42 17.21 29.83
N SER A 328 1.65 17.76 29.83
CA SER A 328 2.87 17.13 30.37
C SER A 328 3.54 17.93 31.51
N GLU A 329 2.88 18.96 32.01
CA GLU A 329 3.41 19.73 33.14
C GLU A 329 3.07 19.05 34.46
N THR A 330 4.11 18.68 35.23
CA THR A 330 3.98 18.20 36.61
C THR A 330 4.46 19.27 37.54
N LYS A 331 3.56 19.83 38.35
CA LYS A 331 3.89 20.80 39.39
C LYS A 331 3.71 20.18 40.77
N PHE A 332 4.73 20.25 41.56
CA PHE A 332 4.71 19.86 42.97
C PHE A 332 5.11 21.05 43.85
N GLU A 333 4.27 21.33 44.85
CA GLU A 333 4.54 22.36 45.85
C GLU A 333 4.40 21.77 47.25
N SER A 334 5.49 21.77 47.99
CA SER A 334 5.53 21.27 49.35
C SER A 334 5.17 22.38 50.35
N LYS A 335 4.54 22.00 51.47
CA LYS A 335 4.29 22.87 52.60
C LYS A 335 5.60 23.43 53.22
N SER A 336 6.74 22.86 52.91
CA SER A 336 8.08 23.30 53.31
C SER A 336 8.67 24.41 52.39
N GLY A 337 7.94 24.86 51.41
CA GLY A 337 8.40 25.91 50.46
C GLY A 337 9.27 25.40 49.30
N GLU A 338 9.13 24.12 48.97
CA GLU A 338 9.75 23.57 47.76
C GLU A 338 8.78 23.59 46.58
N ILE A 339 9.25 24.08 45.44
CA ILE A 339 8.52 24.07 44.18
C ILE A 339 9.32 23.24 43.17
N ARG A 340 8.67 22.30 42.53
CA ARG A 340 9.23 21.52 41.41
C ARG A 340 8.26 21.55 40.26
N THR A 341 8.77 21.91 39.08
CA THR A 341 8.00 21.84 37.84
C THR A 341 8.82 21.08 36.81
N LYS A 342 8.18 20.15 36.14
CA LYS A 342 8.75 19.46 34.99
C LYS A 342 7.78 19.59 33.81
N LYS A 343 8.28 20.02 32.67
CA LYS A 343 7.54 20.09 31.43
C LYS A 343 8.21 19.21 30.38
N ASN A 344 7.42 18.48 29.65
CA ASN A 344 7.91 17.68 28.54
C ASN A 344 7.01 17.91 27.33
N GLU A 345 7.60 18.33 26.23
CA GLU A 345 6.92 18.50 24.95
C GLU A 345 7.61 17.62 23.91
N THR A 346 6.85 16.80 23.22
CA THR A 346 7.36 15.98 22.14
C THR A 346 6.53 16.21 20.90
N LYS A 347 7.20 16.57 19.79
CA LYS A 347 6.61 16.66 18.45
C LYS A 347 7.29 15.63 17.57
N ASN A 348 6.52 14.71 17.03
CA ASN A 348 7.02 13.68 16.16
C ASN A 348 6.19 13.67 14.87
N ASN A 349 6.82 14.01 13.75
CA ASN A 349 6.19 14.07 12.46
C ASN A 349 6.99 13.26 11.46
N TRP A 350 6.32 12.48 10.64
CA TRP A 350 6.96 11.76 9.54
C TRP A 350 6.05 11.69 8.34
N GLY A 351 6.61 11.41 7.19
CA GLY A 351 5.83 11.27 5.98
C GLY A 351 6.64 10.83 4.78
N ASN A 352 5.92 10.40 3.77
CA ASN A 352 6.47 10.01 2.48
C ASN A 352 5.85 10.83 1.36
N LEU A 353 6.66 11.07 0.34
CA LEU A 353 6.21 11.47 -0.98
C LEU A 353 6.85 10.49 -1.96
N VAL A 354 6.03 9.88 -2.81
CA VAL A 354 6.47 9.01 -3.89
C VAL A 354 5.84 9.49 -5.19
N SER A 355 6.62 9.60 -6.22
CA SER A 355 6.15 9.92 -7.57
C SER A 355 6.91 9.11 -8.59
N SER A 356 6.23 8.65 -9.64
CA SER A 356 6.86 7.96 -10.75
C SER A 356 6.17 8.22 -12.08
N LEU A 357 6.97 8.11 -13.14
CA LEU A 357 6.53 8.03 -14.52
C LEU A 357 6.99 6.69 -15.07
N TYR A 358 6.06 5.91 -15.57
CA TYR A 358 6.29 4.58 -16.07
C TYR A 358 5.78 4.49 -17.52
N TRP A 359 6.71 4.30 -18.44
CA TRP A 359 6.42 4.11 -19.84
C TRP A 359 6.62 2.64 -20.22
N THR A 360 5.64 2.07 -20.91
CA THR A 360 5.66 0.73 -21.46
C THR A 360 5.54 0.81 -22.97
N HIS A 361 6.43 0.11 -23.67
CA HIS A 361 6.38 -0.07 -25.11
C HIS A 361 6.47 -1.55 -25.46
N THR A 362 5.51 -2.01 -26.28
CA THR A 362 5.48 -3.39 -26.79
C THR A 362 5.84 -3.38 -28.28
N ALA A 363 6.95 -3.99 -28.64
CA ALA A 363 7.40 -4.11 -30.04
C ALA A 363 7.09 -5.51 -30.58
N GLY A 364 5.95 -5.62 -31.27
CA GLY A 364 5.40 -6.91 -31.68
C GLY A 364 5.04 -7.78 -30.48
N ASP A 365 4.92 -9.10 -30.70
CA ASP A 365 4.42 -10.04 -29.67
C ASP A 365 5.51 -10.58 -28.73
N ARG A 366 6.78 -10.19 -28.92
CA ARG A 366 7.92 -10.85 -28.29
C ARG A 366 8.82 -9.91 -27.48
N PHE A 367 8.73 -8.62 -27.68
CA PHE A 367 9.63 -7.68 -27.03
C PHE A 367 8.87 -6.59 -26.30
N LEU A 368 9.18 -6.40 -25.01
CA LEU A 368 8.62 -5.40 -24.13
C LEU A 368 9.73 -4.55 -23.53
N VAL A 369 9.54 -3.25 -23.53
CA VAL A 369 10.40 -2.27 -22.87
C VAL A 369 9.61 -1.54 -21.80
N ASN A 370 10.16 -1.43 -20.61
CA ASN A 370 9.63 -0.61 -19.54
C ASN A 370 10.67 0.39 -19.08
N VAL A 371 10.32 1.65 -19.00
CA VAL A 371 11.17 2.69 -18.42
C VAL A 371 10.44 3.34 -17.27
N ASN A 372 11.06 3.32 -16.10
CA ASN A 372 10.52 3.92 -14.88
C ASN A 372 11.48 5.01 -14.39
N ALA A 373 10.98 6.23 -14.26
CA ALA A 373 11.65 7.33 -13.56
C ALA A 373 10.88 7.59 -12.25
N SER A 374 11.55 7.49 -11.12
CA SER A 374 10.91 7.60 -9.80
C SER A 374 11.64 8.55 -8.87
N PHE A 375 10.88 9.17 -8.00
CA PHE A 375 11.38 9.98 -6.90
C PHE A 375 10.62 9.63 -5.62
N SER A 376 11.39 9.39 -4.55
CA SER A 376 10.87 9.13 -3.21
C SER A 376 11.52 10.06 -2.20
N LEU A 377 10.72 10.60 -1.30
CA LEU A 377 11.17 11.40 -0.17
C LEU A 377 10.54 10.85 1.11
N TYR A 378 11.36 10.52 2.07
CA TYR A 378 10.95 10.27 3.45
C TYR A 378 11.51 11.37 4.35
N ASP A 379 10.65 11.99 5.15
CA ASP A 379 11.00 13.04 6.12
C ASP A 379 10.54 12.60 7.52
N TYR A 380 11.46 12.56 8.45
CA TYR A 380 11.22 12.24 9.85
C TYR A 380 11.75 13.36 10.74
N ARG A 381 10.90 13.89 11.62
CA ARG A 381 11.26 14.95 12.57
C ARG A 381 10.75 14.59 13.95
N LEU A 382 11.67 14.51 14.89
CA LEU A 382 11.39 14.43 16.32
C LEU A 382 11.98 15.65 17.00
N ALA A 383 11.14 16.45 17.67
CA ALA A 383 11.59 17.51 18.55
C ALA A 383 11.11 17.17 19.97
N GLN A 384 12.03 17.14 20.89
CA GLN A 384 11.79 16.82 22.29
C GLN A 384 12.37 17.93 23.17
N ASN A 385 11.50 18.62 23.92
CA ASN A 385 11.87 19.69 24.83
C ASN A 385 11.50 19.25 26.23
N VAL A 386 12.50 19.16 27.09
CA VAL A 386 12.32 18.85 28.51
C VAL A 386 12.84 20.03 29.31
N SER A 387 12.01 20.60 30.19
CA SER A 387 12.45 21.62 31.14
C SER A 387 12.10 21.23 32.56
N GLY A 388 13.05 21.49 33.44
CA GLY A 388 12.93 21.29 34.89
C GLY A 388 13.16 22.61 35.63
N TYR A 389 12.34 22.86 36.62
CA TYR A 389 12.51 23.95 37.55
C TYR A 389 12.39 23.41 38.98
N TYR A 390 13.36 23.78 39.82
CA TYR A 390 13.32 23.50 41.22
C TYR A 390 13.68 24.75 42.03
N GLU A 391 12.91 25.04 43.05
CA GLU A 391 13.16 26.11 43.99
C GLU A 391 12.89 25.65 45.43
N SER A 392 13.79 25.94 46.32
CA SER A 392 13.64 25.69 47.75
C SER A 392 13.90 26.95 48.54
N ARG A 393 12.98 27.28 49.49
CA ARG A 393 13.08 28.42 50.38
C ARG A 393 12.98 27.97 51.83
N LYS A 394 13.81 28.54 52.71
CA LYS A 394 13.74 28.36 54.14
C LYS A 394 13.55 29.72 54.81
N THR A 395 12.49 29.88 55.60
CA THR A 395 12.15 31.15 56.25
C THR A 395 12.10 32.35 55.28
N GLY A 396 11.55 32.09 54.07
CA GLY A 396 11.46 33.10 52.99
C GLY A 396 12.74 33.33 52.18
N GLN A 397 13.88 32.87 52.62
CA GLN A 397 15.16 32.99 51.90
C GLN A 397 15.39 31.85 50.92
N LEU A 398 15.83 32.17 49.70
CA LEU A 398 16.17 31.22 48.67
C LEU A 398 17.39 30.39 49.09
N GLN A 399 17.22 29.06 49.15
CA GLN A 399 18.29 28.14 49.50
C GLN A 399 18.88 27.47 48.24
N ARG A 400 18.05 27.10 47.31
CA ARG A 400 18.49 26.51 46.04
C ARG A 400 17.49 26.80 44.93
N LYS A 401 18.00 27.03 43.75
CA LYS A 401 17.23 27.17 42.52
C LYS A 401 17.96 26.44 41.40
N THR A 402 17.29 25.52 40.74
CA THR A 402 17.81 24.91 39.51
C THR A 402 16.85 25.11 38.36
N GLU A 403 17.42 25.36 37.21
CA GLU A 403 16.71 25.42 35.92
C GLU A 403 17.47 24.53 34.95
N ASP A 404 16.79 23.52 34.44
CA ASP A 404 17.33 22.55 33.47
C ASP A 404 16.48 22.62 32.20
N VAL A 405 17.11 22.84 31.05
CA VAL A 405 16.47 22.79 29.74
C VAL A 405 17.26 21.81 28.86
N SER A 406 16.57 20.87 28.26
CA SER A 406 17.13 19.95 27.27
C SER A 406 16.25 19.95 26.03
N GLU A 407 16.80 20.36 24.92
CA GLU A 407 16.15 20.32 23.62
C GLU A 407 16.90 19.37 22.71
N THR A 408 16.21 18.34 22.21
CA THR A 408 16.76 17.44 21.21
C THR A 408 15.86 17.46 19.98
N ARG A 409 16.47 17.76 18.85
CA ARG A 409 15.80 17.76 17.57
C ARG A 409 16.49 16.78 16.64
N TYR A 410 15.71 15.83 16.15
CA TYR A 410 16.12 14.82 15.20
C TYR A 410 15.48 15.14 13.85
N ASP A 411 16.26 15.48 12.85
CA ASP A 411 15.83 15.72 11.48
C ASP A 411 16.49 14.66 10.58
N SER A 412 15.72 13.69 10.10
CA SER A 412 16.21 12.66 9.19
C SER A 412 15.45 12.68 7.88
N LYS A 413 16.17 12.76 6.77
CA LYS A 413 15.59 12.75 5.42
C LYS A 413 16.28 11.73 4.54
N VAL A 414 15.48 11.04 3.75
CA VAL A 414 15.94 10.18 2.66
C VAL A 414 15.31 10.69 1.37
N LYS A 415 16.12 11.06 0.40
CA LYS A 415 15.69 11.35 -0.96
C LYS A 415 16.28 10.29 -1.87
N ASP A 416 15.47 9.76 -2.76
CA ASP A 416 15.86 8.72 -3.72
C ASP A 416 15.29 9.07 -5.09
N ALA A 417 16.15 9.36 -6.04
CA ALA A 417 15.81 9.56 -7.43
C ALA A 417 16.38 8.41 -8.24
N SER A 418 15.57 7.69 -8.98
CA SER A 418 16.05 6.56 -9.78
C SER A 418 15.41 6.52 -11.17
N ILE A 419 16.19 5.94 -12.10
CA ILE A 419 15.74 5.58 -13.43
C ILE A 419 16.08 4.12 -13.67
N THR A 420 15.10 3.37 -14.18
CA THR A 420 15.22 1.96 -14.51
C THR A 420 14.75 1.73 -15.93
N ALA A 421 15.47 0.94 -16.70
CA ALA A 421 15.04 0.45 -18.00
C ALA A 421 15.10 -1.08 -17.99
N ASP A 422 13.94 -1.71 -18.15
CA ASP A 422 13.74 -3.16 -18.11
C ASP A 422 13.30 -3.63 -19.50
N PHE A 423 13.87 -4.73 -19.94
CA PHE A 423 13.62 -5.35 -21.23
C PHE A 423 13.19 -6.79 -21.02
N ARG A 424 12.21 -7.23 -21.78
CA ARG A 424 11.75 -8.62 -21.82
C ARG A 424 11.69 -9.09 -23.24
N PHE A 425 12.26 -10.26 -23.51
CA PHE A 425 12.26 -10.85 -24.84
C PHE A 425 11.94 -12.34 -24.78
N ARG A 426 10.97 -12.75 -25.58
CA ARG A 426 10.58 -14.15 -25.75
C ARG A 426 10.90 -14.62 -27.15
N PRO A 427 12.14 -15.07 -27.40
CA PRO A 427 12.53 -15.57 -28.73
C PRO A 427 11.71 -16.80 -29.14
N VAL A 428 11.48 -17.68 -28.20
CA VAL A 428 10.68 -18.91 -28.34
C VAL A 428 9.88 -19.16 -27.04
N ALA A 429 8.88 -20.00 -27.08
CA ALA A 429 8.02 -20.29 -25.94
C ALA A 429 8.77 -20.83 -24.70
N ALA A 430 9.93 -21.44 -24.91
CA ALA A 430 10.74 -22.04 -23.84
C ALA A 430 11.58 -21.03 -23.04
N HIS A 431 11.83 -19.82 -23.57
CA HIS A 431 12.70 -18.83 -22.94
C HIS A 431 11.98 -17.50 -22.73
N ASP A 432 12.02 -16.97 -21.50
CA ASP A 432 11.57 -15.64 -21.13
C ASP A 432 12.76 -14.85 -20.57
N LEU A 433 13.50 -14.21 -21.48
CA LEU A 433 14.69 -13.44 -21.16
C LEU A 433 14.28 -12.07 -20.62
N ARG A 434 14.87 -11.67 -19.51
CA ARG A 434 14.71 -10.34 -18.91
C ARG A 434 16.06 -9.77 -18.53
N TRP A 435 16.28 -8.51 -18.82
CA TRP A 435 17.48 -7.80 -18.40
C TRP A 435 17.14 -6.32 -18.20
N GLY A 436 17.96 -5.63 -17.48
CA GLY A 436 17.73 -4.21 -17.26
C GLY A 436 18.90 -3.51 -16.62
N VAL A 437 18.78 -2.20 -16.59
CA VAL A 437 19.73 -1.30 -15.96
C VAL A 437 19.00 -0.35 -15.03
N LYS A 438 19.61 -0.05 -13.89
CA LYS A 438 19.07 0.91 -12.91
C LYS A 438 20.18 1.85 -12.47
N GLY A 439 19.90 3.15 -12.50
CA GLY A 439 20.69 4.19 -11.85
C GLY A 439 19.89 4.83 -10.73
N SER A 440 20.50 5.08 -9.57
CA SER A 440 19.86 5.80 -8.49
C SER A 440 20.79 6.74 -7.76
N LEU A 441 20.28 7.91 -7.39
CA LEU A 441 20.93 8.89 -6.53
C LEU A 441 20.15 8.96 -5.22
N GLN A 442 20.77 8.54 -4.13
CA GLN A 442 20.21 8.58 -2.80
C GLN A 442 20.94 9.61 -1.94
N GLN A 443 20.17 10.39 -1.21
CA GLN A 443 20.68 11.37 -0.27
C GLN A 443 20.09 11.07 1.11
N LEU A 444 20.97 10.81 2.07
CA LEU A 444 20.62 10.59 3.47
C LEU A 444 21.12 11.79 4.31
N SER A 445 20.26 12.32 5.15
CA SER A 445 20.59 13.46 5.98
C SER A 445 20.11 13.21 7.43
N PRO A 446 20.81 12.36 8.20
CA PRO A 446 20.49 12.10 9.61
C PRO A 446 21.14 13.18 10.48
N ILE A 447 20.38 14.21 10.88
CA ILE A 447 20.91 15.34 11.64
C ILE A 447 20.26 15.39 13.01
N ILE A 448 21.08 15.53 14.04
CA ILE A 448 20.67 15.69 15.43
C ILE A 448 21.18 17.04 15.95
N HIS A 449 20.28 17.88 16.44
CA HIS A 449 20.63 19.06 17.22
C HIS A 449 20.32 18.76 18.67
N ALA A 450 21.29 18.92 19.53
CA ALA A 450 21.15 18.74 20.97
C ALA A 450 21.61 20.00 21.71
N TYR A 451 20.66 20.62 22.39
CA TYR A 451 20.90 21.77 23.24
C TYR A 451 20.61 21.39 24.70
N SER A 452 21.50 21.81 25.62
CA SER A 452 21.25 21.71 27.05
C SER A 452 21.71 22.95 27.79
N TYR A 453 20.90 23.35 28.73
CA TYR A 453 21.17 24.46 29.65
C TYR A 453 20.88 24.01 31.07
N ASN A 454 21.86 24.21 31.97
CA ASN A 454 21.72 23.92 33.39
C ASN A 454 22.15 25.16 34.18
N TYR A 455 21.28 25.56 35.07
CA TYR A 455 21.54 26.61 36.06
C TYR A 455 21.31 26.04 37.46
N ASP A 456 22.31 26.17 38.33
CA ASP A 456 22.24 25.80 39.74
C ASP A 456 22.74 26.95 40.62
N TYR A 457 21.83 27.43 41.42
CA TYR A 457 22.09 28.49 42.38
C TYR A 457 21.99 27.95 43.79
N THR A 458 23.02 28.23 44.59
CA THR A 458 23.00 28.14 46.04
C THR A 458 23.55 29.45 46.62
N PRO A 459 23.30 29.81 47.91
CA PRO A 459 23.84 31.01 48.51
C PRO A 459 25.37 31.15 48.43
N SER A 460 26.06 30.03 48.26
CA SER A 460 27.56 29.99 48.23
C SER A 460 28.11 29.87 46.78
N LYS A 461 27.29 29.46 45.82
CA LYS A 461 27.77 29.16 44.45
C LYS A 461 26.68 29.26 43.41
N VAL A 462 27.03 29.82 42.28
CA VAL A 462 26.23 29.80 41.05
C VAL A 462 26.98 29.03 39.98
N THR A 463 26.33 28.08 39.37
CA THR A 463 26.88 27.32 38.23
C THR A 463 25.95 27.46 37.04
N ARG A 464 26.53 27.75 35.88
CA ARG A 464 25.81 27.78 34.61
C ARG A 464 26.59 26.96 33.60
N THR A 465 25.90 26.04 32.95
CA THR A 465 26.47 25.20 31.87
C THR A 465 25.52 25.24 30.67
N GLU A 466 26.08 25.46 29.51
CA GLU A 466 25.34 25.50 28.25
C GLU A 466 26.12 24.68 27.22
N THR A 467 25.39 23.83 26.50
CA THR A 467 25.98 23.02 25.45
C THR A 467 25.05 23.06 24.24
N ASP A 468 25.60 23.29 23.08
CA ASP A 468 24.91 23.21 21.79
C ASP A 468 25.76 22.37 20.85
N ARG A 469 25.16 21.32 20.29
CA ARG A 469 25.84 20.37 19.41
C ARG A 469 24.96 19.97 18.25
N THR A 470 25.58 19.92 17.06
CA THR A 470 24.99 19.31 15.87
C THR A 470 25.80 18.09 15.51
N ILE A 471 25.14 16.95 15.34
CA ILE A 471 25.73 15.65 15.02
C ILE A 471 25.06 15.12 13.76
N GLY A 472 25.82 14.46 12.91
CA GLY A 472 25.36 13.85 11.65
C GLY A 472 25.74 14.69 10.46
N GLU A 473 25.88 14.02 9.34
CA GLU A 473 26.28 14.61 8.07
C GLU A 473 25.42 14.06 6.94
N ARG A 474 25.25 14.86 5.91
CA ARG A 474 24.61 14.45 4.69
C ARG A 474 25.51 13.47 3.95
N GLN A 475 24.93 12.38 3.49
CA GLN A 475 25.59 11.37 2.66
C GLN A 475 24.87 11.26 1.32
N ASP A 476 25.62 11.32 0.24
CA ASP A 476 25.14 11.13 -1.13
C ASP A 476 25.68 9.79 -1.66
N LEU A 477 24.80 8.94 -2.17
CA LEU A 477 25.13 7.63 -2.71
C LEU A 477 24.62 7.52 -4.14
N LEU A 478 25.54 7.32 -5.08
CA LEU A 478 25.25 6.99 -6.48
C LEU A 478 25.36 5.48 -6.66
N THR A 479 24.31 4.85 -7.16
CA THR A 479 24.28 3.41 -7.43
C THR A 479 23.94 3.16 -8.89
N ALA A 480 24.68 2.25 -9.52
CA ALA A 480 24.36 1.70 -10.82
C ALA A 480 24.29 0.18 -10.73
N SER A 481 23.31 -0.43 -11.35
CA SER A 481 23.13 -1.87 -11.38
C SER A 481 22.66 -2.34 -12.75
N ILE A 482 23.07 -3.55 -13.10
CA ILE A 482 22.61 -4.29 -14.27
C ILE A 482 22.20 -5.68 -13.82
N TYR A 483 21.16 -6.22 -14.41
CA TYR A 483 20.70 -7.58 -14.15
C TYR A 483 20.34 -8.30 -15.45
N ALA A 484 20.34 -9.64 -15.40
CA ALA A 484 19.81 -10.51 -16.43
C ALA A 484 19.16 -11.74 -15.78
N GLU A 485 18.05 -12.17 -16.32
CA GLU A 485 17.26 -13.34 -15.89
C GLU A 485 16.82 -14.12 -17.14
N ASP A 486 16.76 -15.45 -17.05
CA ASP A 486 16.08 -16.30 -18.00
C ASP A 486 15.15 -17.28 -17.27
N ASP A 487 13.88 -17.25 -17.61
CA ASP A 487 12.91 -18.25 -17.15
C ASP A 487 12.81 -19.32 -18.25
N TRP A 488 13.52 -20.42 -18.06
CA TRP A 488 13.70 -21.47 -19.06
C TRP A 488 12.81 -22.69 -18.76
N THR A 489 11.86 -22.94 -19.63
CA THR A 489 11.06 -24.17 -19.62
C THR A 489 11.80 -25.28 -20.33
N VAL A 490 12.52 -26.12 -19.58
CA VAL A 490 13.37 -27.21 -20.11
C VAL A 490 12.53 -28.31 -20.74
N ALA A 491 11.32 -28.55 -20.23
CA ALA A 491 10.39 -29.57 -20.74
C ALA A 491 8.92 -29.20 -20.43
N PRO A 492 7.96 -29.60 -21.27
CA PRO A 492 6.55 -29.19 -21.17
C PRO A 492 5.71 -29.98 -20.12
N TRP A 493 6.30 -30.51 -19.07
CA TRP A 493 5.69 -31.40 -18.06
C TRP A 493 5.46 -30.75 -16.69
#